data_c495b0f8c8430af47f6e5ffd90759047
#
_entry.id   c495b0f8c8430af47f6e5ffd90759047
#
_cell.length_a   1.000
_cell.length_b   1.000
_cell.length_c   1.000
_cell.angle_alpha   90.00
_cell.angle_beta   90.00
_cell.angle_gamma   90.00
#
_symmetry.space_group_name_H-M   'P 1'
#
loop_
_entity.id
_entity.type
_entity.pdbx_description
1 polymer ?
#
loop_
_entity_poly.entity_id
_entity_poly.type
_entity_poly.pdbx_seq_one_letter_code
_entity_poly.pdbx_strand_id
1 'polypeptide(L)'
;VPEPDFRRNYAAAVGYAPVDGAPRLTEAHCELLREIQILDEYGDRRSIHIPAERPLTIFVDKRELVTLMTLGACPEMLVLGYLHNQRLIARVQEVESLTVDWDVGAAAVRTHRGVADIAAKTAHRVVTTGCGQGTVFGDMMSQLDSLNLPDPAAARIRQSTLHRMLETMRQQESIHRKAGSVHGCALFCGGEMLMFVEDVGRHNAIDTIAGWMALHGVAGGDKAFYTTGRLTSEMVMK
;
A
#
# COMPACT_ATOMS: atom_id res chain seq x y z
N VAL A 1 19.22 -11.05 -20.05
CA VAL A 1 19.32 -9.98 -19.05
C VAL A 1 18.52 -10.49 -17.86
N PRO A 2 19.09 -10.57 -16.64
CA PRO A 2 18.33 -10.97 -15.48
C PRO A 2 17.12 -10.04 -15.33
N GLU A 3 15.96 -10.61 -14.99
CA GLU A 3 14.77 -9.80 -14.72
C GLU A 3 15.09 -8.75 -13.67
N PRO A 4 14.68 -7.49 -13.85
CA PRO A 4 14.87 -6.46 -12.84
C PRO A 4 14.13 -6.90 -11.59
N ASP A 5 14.85 -6.92 -10.48
CA ASP A 5 14.28 -7.20 -9.17
C ASP A 5 13.49 -5.97 -8.71
N PHE A 6 12.23 -5.88 -9.16
CA PHE A 6 11.32 -4.80 -8.76
C PHE A 6 11.17 -4.67 -7.25
N ARG A 7 11.51 -5.72 -6.48
CA ARG A 7 11.47 -5.73 -5.02
C ARG A 7 12.48 -4.77 -4.40
N ARG A 8 13.63 -4.56 -5.05
CA ARG A 8 14.62 -3.56 -4.60
C ARG A 8 14.05 -2.15 -4.58
N ASN A 9 13.07 -1.87 -5.43
CA ASN A 9 12.41 -0.57 -5.48
C ASN A 9 11.48 -0.35 -4.28
N TYR A 10 10.91 -1.42 -3.73
CA TYR A 10 10.01 -1.37 -2.58
C TYR A 10 10.74 -1.43 -1.24
N ALA A 11 11.99 -1.88 -1.23
CA ALA A 11 12.84 -1.98 -0.04
C ALA A 11 13.72 -0.73 0.18
N ALA A 12 13.61 0.28 -0.66
CA ALA A 12 14.68 1.28 -0.84
C ALA A 12 14.74 2.42 0.18
N ALA A 13 14.08 2.35 1.30
CA ALA A 13 14.40 3.25 2.40
C ALA A 13 15.55 2.69 3.23
N VAL A 14 16.76 2.76 2.67
CA VAL A 14 18.00 2.44 3.39
C VAL A 14 18.10 3.34 4.63
N GLY A 15 18.14 2.74 5.81
CA GLY A 15 18.38 3.46 7.07
C GLY A 15 17.19 3.54 8.03
N TYR A 16 16.02 3.00 7.70
CA TYR A 16 14.89 2.97 8.61
C TYR A 16 14.75 1.56 9.23
N ALA A 17 15.11 1.42 10.50
CA ALA A 17 14.84 0.21 11.27
C ALA A 17 13.37 0.18 11.71
N PRO A 18 12.76 -1.02 11.86
CA PRO A 18 11.46 -1.14 12.50
C PRO A 18 11.46 -0.54 13.92
N VAL A 19 10.32 -0.01 14.34
CA VAL A 19 10.14 0.52 15.71
C VAL A 19 10.31 -0.58 16.75
N ASP A 20 10.67 -0.19 17.98
CA ASP A 20 10.72 -1.14 19.10
C ASP A 20 9.34 -1.79 19.33
N GLY A 21 9.33 -3.09 19.53
CA GLY A 21 8.10 -3.87 19.67
C GLY A 21 7.31 -4.05 18.36
N ALA A 22 7.96 -3.89 17.21
CA ALA A 22 7.36 -4.20 15.91
C ALA A 22 6.90 -5.68 15.85
N PRO A 23 5.83 -5.99 15.09
CA PRO A 23 5.34 -7.35 14.93
C PRO A 23 6.35 -8.25 14.22
N ARG A 24 6.26 -9.56 14.47
CA ARG A 24 6.96 -10.56 13.65
C ARG A 24 6.27 -10.69 12.31
N LEU A 25 7.02 -10.53 11.22
CA LEU A 25 6.53 -10.56 9.84
C LEU A 25 7.11 -11.78 9.10
N THR A 26 6.37 -12.29 8.14
CA THR A 26 6.77 -13.48 7.34
C THR A 26 7.78 -13.12 6.24
N GLU A 27 7.78 -11.87 5.75
CA GLU A 27 8.53 -11.44 4.56
C GLU A 27 8.14 -12.26 3.32
N ALA A 28 6.83 -12.40 3.09
CA ALA A 28 6.30 -13.21 2.00
C ALA A 28 6.54 -12.58 0.62
N HIS A 29 6.87 -13.42 -0.34
CA HIS A 29 7.18 -13.01 -1.70
C HIS A 29 6.34 -13.77 -2.72
N CYS A 30 6.01 -13.09 -3.83
CA CYS A 30 5.37 -13.70 -4.99
C CYS A 30 5.84 -13.04 -6.28
N GLU A 31 5.55 -13.67 -7.42
CA GLU A 31 5.78 -13.07 -8.73
C GLU A 31 4.81 -11.91 -8.95
N LEU A 32 5.31 -10.78 -9.44
CA LEU A 32 4.52 -9.56 -9.67
C LEU A 32 4.03 -9.45 -11.12
N LEU A 33 4.67 -10.18 -12.04
CA LEU A 33 4.36 -10.21 -13.46
C LEU A 33 4.11 -11.63 -13.90
N ARG A 34 3.26 -11.79 -14.90
CA ARG A 34 3.05 -13.05 -15.63
C ARG A 34 3.25 -12.82 -17.10
N GLU A 35 4.07 -13.65 -17.73
CA GLU A 35 4.18 -13.68 -19.19
C GLU A 35 3.02 -14.48 -19.78
N ILE A 36 2.39 -13.92 -20.81
CA ILE A 36 1.33 -14.57 -21.58
C ILE A 36 1.57 -14.44 -23.08
N GLN A 37 1.03 -15.39 -23.83
CA GLN A 37 0.99 -15.34 -25.30
C GLN A 37 -0.32 -14.70 -25.73
N ILE A 38 -0.23 -13.71 -26.62
CA ILE A 38 -1.39 -13.06 -27.25
C ILE A 38 -1.30 -13.21 -28.76
N LEU A 39 -2.42 -12.97 -29.44
CA LEU A 39 -2.46 -12.69 -30.88
C LEU A 39 -2.61 -11.19 -31.06
N ASP A 40 -1.78 -10.60 -31.91
CA ASP A 40 -1.92 -9.20 -32.27
C ASP A 40 -2.96 -9.02 -33.42
N GLU A 41 -3.16 -7.77 -33.83
CA GLU A 41 -4.11 -7.41 -34.88
C GLU A 41 -3.80 -7.98 -36.26
N TYR A 42 -2.59 -8.53 -36.47
CA TYR A 42 -2.16 -9.20 -37.70
C TYR A 42 -2.25 -10.71 -37.59
N GLY A 43 -2.60 -11.26 -36.42
CA GLY A 43 -2.66 -12.70 -36.15
C GLY A 43 -1.32 -13.30 -35.75
N ASP A 44 -0.29 -12.48 -35.50
CA ASP A 44 1.01 -12.94 -35.04
C ASP A 44 1.02 -13.19 -33.52
N ARG A 45 1.72 -14.24 -33.10
CA ARG A 45 1.90 -14.57 -31.70
C ARG A 45 2.97 -13.69 -31.07
N ARG A 46 2.63 -13.05 -29.95
CA ARG A 46 3.55 -12.19 -29.19
C ARG A 46 3.49 -12.51 -27.71
N SER A 47 4.64 -12.50 -27.05
CA SER A 47 4.72 -12.54 -25.58
C SER A 47 4.58 -11.13 -25.01
N ILE A 48 3.71 -10.99 -24.01
CA ILE A 48 3.61 -9.77 -23.22
C ILE A 48 3.59 -10.10 -21.73
N HIS A 49 3.91 -9.11 -20.90
CA HIS A 49 3.75 -9.23 -19.46
C HIS A 49 2.45 -8.57 -19.02
N ILE A 50 1.78 -9.19 -18.07
CA ILE A 50 0.62 -8.64 -17.37
C ILE A 50 0.88 -8.63 -15.87
N PRO A 51 0.25 -7.73 -15.08
CA PRO A 51 0.30 -7.78 -13.62
C PRO A 51 -0.25 -9.10 -13.10
N ALA A 52 0.45 -9.73 -12.15
CA ALA A 52 0.03 -10.98 -11.53
C ALA A 52 -0.91 -10.72 -10.34
N GLU A 53 -2.06 -10.09 -10.61
CA GLU A 53 -3.09 -9.80 -9.62
C GLU A 53 -3.58 -11.07 -8.93
N ARG A 54 -3.74 -11.00 -7.60
CA ARG A 54 -4.17 -12.12 -6.76
C ARG A 54 -4.96 -11.67 -5.55
N PRO A 55 -5.87 -12.52 -5.02
CA PRO A 55 -6.58 -12.22 -3.79
C PRO A 55 -5.66 -12.41 -2.58
N LEU A 56 -5.85 -11.55 -1.58
CA LEU A 56 -5.26 -11.66 -0.24
C LEU A 56 -6.37 -11.47 0.79
N THR A 57 -6.81 -12.55 1.43
CA THR A 57 -7.82 -12.51 2.48
C THR A 57 -7.19 -12.24 3.83
N ILE A 58 -7.58 -11.16 4.48
CA ILE A 58 -7.06 -10.75 5.78
C ILE A 58 -7.92 -11.34 6.89
N PHE A 59 -7.28 -12.10 7.79
CA PHE A 59 -7.85 -12.60 9.02
C PHE A 59 -7.21 -11.89 10.21
N VAL A 60 -8.04 -11.39 11.13
CA VAL A 60 -7.59 -10.79 12.40
C VAL A 60 -8.13 -11.62 13.55
N ASP A 61 -7.26 -12.19 14.36
CA ASP A 61 -7.59 -13.06 15.49
C ASP A 61 -8.63 -14.16 15.11
N LYS A 62 -8.35 -14.85 13.99
CA LYS A 62 -9.18 -15.91 13.37
C LYS A 62 -10.47 -15.43 12.71
N ARG A 63 -10.77 -14.15 12.70
CA ARG A 63 -11.95 -13.58 12.03
C ARG A 63 -11.56 -13.05 10.66
N GLU A 64 -12.28 -13.50 9.62
CA GLU A 64 -12.15 -12.93 8.28
C GLU A 64 -12.64 -11.47 8.29
N LEU A 65 -11.80 -10.59 7.73
CA LEU A 65 -12.07 -9.16 7.67
C LEU A 65 -12.42 -8.71 6.25
N VAL A 66 -11.56 -8.98 5.29
CA VAL A 66 -11.69 -8.54 3.90
C VAL A 66 -10.78 -9.34 2.99
N THR A 67 -11.13 -9.45 1.72
CA THR A 67 -10.23 -9.91 0.65
C THR A 67 -9.85 -8.70 -0.21
N LEU A 68 -8.56 -8.43 -0.34
CA LEU A 68 -7.99 -7.40 -1.21
C LEU A 68 -7.45 -8.06 -2.49
N MET A 69 -7.79 -7.49 -3.66
CA MET A 69 -7.10 -7.82 -4.90
C MET A 69 -5.85 -6.98 -4.98
N THR A 70 -4.68 -7.61 -5.02
CA THR A 70 -3.37 -6.94 -4.91
C THR A 70 -2.36 -7.54 -5.87
N LEU A 71 -1.33 -6.77 -6.17
CA LEU A 71 -0.13 -7.26 -6.85
C LEU A 71 0.75 -8.11 -5.92
N GLY A 72 0.68 -7.87 -4.60
CA GLY A 72 1.41 -8.63 -3.58
C GLY A 72 2.87 -8.23 -3.41
N ALA A 73 3.25 -7.01 -3.77
CA ALA A 73 4.64 -6.55 -3.70
C ALA A 73 5.19 -6.48 -2.26
N CYS A 74 4.39 -5.96 -1.33
CA CYS A 74 4.73 -5.82 0.10
C CYS A 74 3.51 -6.16 0.95
N PRO A 75 3.11 -7.43 1.02
CA PRO A 75 1.82 -7.82 1.58
C PRO A 75 1.69 -7.52 3.07
N GLU A 76 2.75 -7.66 3.86
CA GLU A 76 2.72 -7.36 5.29
C GLU A 76 2.51 -5.87 5.54
N MET A 77 3.18 -5.01 4.77
CA MET A 77 3.00 -3.55 4.87
C MET A 77 1.61 -3.14 4.41
N LEU A 78 1.07 -3.77 3.34
CA LEU A 78 -0.29 -3.56 2.90
C LEU A 78 -1.29 -3.87 4.02
N VAL A 79 -1.15 -5.02 4.67
CA VAL A 79 -2.06 -5.44 5.75
C VAL A 79 -1.95 -4.53 6.96
N LEU A 80 -0.72 -4.20 7.43
CA LEU A 80 -0.52 -3.27 8.55
C LEU A 80 -1.12 -1.89 8.26
N GLY A 81 -0.88 -1.36 7.07
CA GLY A 81 -1.40 -0.06 6.67
C GLY A 81 -2.91 -0.07 6.48
N TYR A 82 -3.48 -1.14 5.92
CA TYR A 82 -4.92 -1.32 5.86
C TYR A 82 -5.55 -1.26 7.26
N LEU A 83 -5.03 -2.05 8.20
CA LEU A 83 -5.54 -2.06 9.58
C LEU A 83 -5.42 -0.69 10.26
N HIS A 84 -4.30 -0.01 10.06
CA HIS A 84 -4.04 1.33 10.61
C HIS A 84 -4.99 2.37 10.00
N ASN A 85 -5.10 2.43 8.68
CA ASN A 85 -5.94 3.38 7.97
C ASN A 85 -7.43 3.15 8.22
N GLN A 86 -7.85 1.89 8.45
CA GLN A 86 -9.21 1.56 8.85
C GLN A 86 -9.47 1.74 10.37
N ARG A 87 -8.49 2.27 11.12
CA ARG A 87 -8.59 2.48 12.57
C ARG A 87 -8.87 1.21 13.38
N LEU A 88 -8.50 0.05 12.84
CA LEU A 88 -8.59 -1.23 13.54
C LEU A 88 -7.46 -1.40 14.56
N ILE A 89 -6.29 -0.82 14.26
CA ILE A 89 -5.16 -0.66 15.16
C ILE A 89 -4.74 0.81 15.20
N ALA A 90 -4.31 1.30 16.36
CA ALA A 90 -3.74 2.63 16.51
C ALA A 90 -2.22 2.63 16.26
N ARG A 91 -1.54 1.52 16.59
CA ARG A 91 -0.09 1.35 16.46
C ARG A 91 0.24 -0.08 16.03
N VAL A 92 1.34 -0.24 15.26
CA VAL A 92 1.79 -1.56 14.81
C VAL A 92 2.19 -2.49 15.96
N GLN A 93 2.60 -1.94 17.11
CA GLN A 93 2.92 -2.70 18.33
C GLN A 93 1.70 -3.42 18.95
N GLU A 94 0.48 -3.13 18.51
CA GLU A 94 -0.70 -3.90 18.93
C GLU A 94 -0.75 -5.27 18.27
N VAL A 95 -0.03 -5.43 17.15
CA VAL A 95 0.09 -6.69 16.41
C VAL A 95 1.26 -7.49 16.96
N GLU A 96 1.02 -8.75 17.34
CA GLU A 96 2.03 -9.70 17.78
C GLU A 96 2.78 -10.30 16.58
N SER A 97 2.00 -10.73 15.57
CA SER A 97 2.55 -11.34 14.37
C SER A 97 1.60 -11.16 13.18
N LEU A 98 2.19 -11.15 12.00
CA LEU A 98 1.50 -11.14 10.72
C LEU A 98 2.17 -12.16 9.80
N THR A 99 1.42 -13.18 9.44
CA THR A 99 1.85 -14.26 8.55
C THR A 99 1.07 -14.17 7.26
N VAL A 100 1.78 -14.09 6.14
CA VAL A 100 1.20 -14.15 4.79
C VAL A 100 1.58 -15.48 4.15
N ASP A 101 0.58 -16.15 3.59
CA ASP A 101 0.74 -17.40 2.87
C ASP A 101 0.06 -17.25 1.50
N TRP A 102 0.88 -17.24 0.44
CA TRP A 102 0.39 -17.10 -0.94
C TRP A 102 -0.19 -18.40 -1.52
N ASP A 103 0.10 -19.56 -0.95
CA ASP A 103 -0.46 -20.83 -1.42
C ASP A 103 -1.98 -20.88 -1.17
N VAL A 104 -2.42 -20.22 -0.10
CA VAL A 104 -3.83 -20.10 0.25
C VAL A 104 -4.38 -18.69 0.07
N GLY A 105 -3.56 -17.71 -0.31
CA GLY A 105 -3.95 -16.31 -0.53
C GLY A 105 -4.47 -15.64 0.75
N ALA A 106 -3.83 -15.89 1.89
CA ALA A 106 -4.29 -15.43 3.20
C ALA A 106 -3.20 -14.69 3.98
N ALA A 107 -3.64 -13.68 4.75
CA ALA A 107 -2.85 -12.99 5.75
C ALA A 107 -3.48 -13.18 7.14
N ALA A 108 -2.76 -13.82 8.04
CA ALA A 108 -3.19 -14.06 9.42
C ALA A 108 -2.52 -13.04 10.36
N VAL A 109 -3.31 -12.15 10.92
CA VAL A 109 -2.89 -11.15 11.91
C VAL A 109 -3.27 -11.64 13.29
N ARG A 110 -2.31 -11.70 14.19
CA ARG A 110 -2.52 -11.95 15.60
C ARG A 110 -2.21 -10.70 16.39
N THR A 111 -3.13 -10.27 17.24
CA THR A 111 -2.95 -9.11 18.10
C THR A 111 -2.68 -9.55 19.55
N HIS A 112 -2.07 -8.67 20.35
CA HIS A 112 -1.78 -8.98 21.76
C HIS A 112 -3.03 -9.05 22.64
N ARG A 113 -4.08 -8.28 22.31
CA ARG A 113 -5.27 -8.09 23.18
C ARG A 113 -6.61 -8.23 22.46
N GLY A 114 -6.60 -8.59 21.19
CA GLY A 114 -7.78 -8.50 20.32
C GLY A 114 -8.04 -7.06 19.85
N VAL A 115 -8.74 -6.92 18.72
CA VAL A 115 -9.21 -5.61 18.25
C VAL A 115 -10.53 -5.30 18.94
N ALA A 116 -10.54 -4.24 19.78
CA ALA A 116 -11.75 -3.80 20.46
C ALA A 116 -12.84 -3.46 19.44
N ASP A 117 -14.06 -3.95 19.70
CA ASP A 117 -15.27 -3.65 18.91
C ASP A 117 -15.15 -3.89 17.40
N ILE A 118 -14.33 -4.88 16.99
CA ILE A 118 -14.13 -5.19 15.57
C ILE A 118 -15.47 -5.39 14.83
N ALA A 119 -16.48 -5.96 15.49
CA ALA A 119 -17.82 -6.15 14.93
C ALA A 119 -18.52 -4.82 14.65
N ALA A 120 -18.49 -3.89 15.60
CA ALA A 120 -19.09 -2.57 15.45
C ALA A 120 -18.32 -1.73 14.42
N LYS A 121 -16.99 -1.73 14.48
CA LYS A 121 -16.12 -1.02 13.53
C LYS A 121 -16.28 -1.51 12.08
N THR A 122 -16.62 -2.77 11.87
CA THR A 122 -16.81 -3.37 10.54
C THR A 122 -18.28 -3.44 10.10
N ALA A 123 -19.26 -3.10 10.97
CA ALA A 123 -20.69 -3.19 10.69
C ALA A 123 -21.14 -2.20 9.59
N HIS A 124 -20.54 -1.01 9.54
CA HIS A 124 -20.89 0.05 8.60
C HIS A 124 -19.85 0.14 7.47
N ARG A 125 -19.89 -0.85 6.55
CA ARG A 125 -19.05 -0.81 5.35
C ARG A 125 -19.70 0.10 4.32
N VAL A 126 -19.02 1.16 3.92
CA VAL A 126 -19.39 1.96 2.74
C VAL A 126 -18.54 1.46 1.58
N VAL A 127 -19.17 0.85 0.60
CA VAL A 127 -18.51 0.48 -0.66
C VAL A 127 -18.43 1.74 -1.51
N THR A 128 -17.22 2.28 -1.69
CA THR A 128 -17.00 3.43 -2.57
C THR A 128 -16.87 2.96 -4.03
N THR A 129 -17.55 3.68 -4.95
CA THR A 129 -17.50 3.42 -6.38
C THR A 129 -16.16 3.88 -6.96
N GLY A 130 -15.32 2.95 -7.33
CA GLY A 130 -14.05 3.20 -8.03
C GLY A 130 -13.22 1.92 -8.02
N CYS A 131 -12.49 1.67 -9.09
CA CYS A 131 -11.74 0.43 -9.33
C CYS A 131 -11.29 -0.30 -8.07
N GLY A 132 -12.06 -1.33 -7.66
CA GLY A 132 -11.73 -2.27 -6.59
C GLY A 132 -11.86 -1.74 -5.16
N GLN A 133 -12.78 -2.27 -4.43
CA GLN A 133 -12.82 -2.47 -2.97
C GLN A 133 -12.31 -1.33 -2.05
N GLY A 134 -12.73 -0.09 -2.28
CA GLY A 134 -12.66 0.93 -1.25
C GLY A 134 -13.68 0.61 -0.16
N THR A 135 -13.28 -0.06 0.90
CA THR A 135 -14.11 -0.22 2.08
C THR A 135 -13.73 0.88 3.05
N VAL A 136 -14.60 1.89 3.19
CA VAL A 136 -14.46 2.92 4.24
C VAL A 136 -15.36 2.49 5.37
N PHE A 137 -14.79 2.30 6.55
CA PHE A 137 -15.58 2.13 7.76
C PHE A 137 -16.06 3.51 8.21
N GLY A 138 -17.32 3.60 8.66
CA GLY A 138 -17.95 4.87 9.05
C GLY A 138 -17.17 5.68 10.09
N ASP A 139 -16.34 5.01 10.87
CA ASP A 139 -15.50 5.62 11.91
C ASP A 139 -14.40 6.56 11.32
N MET A 140 -13.95 6.34 10.08
CA MET A 140 -13.01 7.26 9.40
C MET A 140 -13.62 8.64 9.15
N MET A 141 -14.91 8.68 8.83
CA MET A 141 -15.61 9.95 8.57
C MET A 141 -15.81 10.78 9.84
N SER A 142 -16.10 10.12 10.97
CA SER A 142 -16.32 10.81 12.24
C SER A 142 -15.06 11.46 12.82
N GLN A 143 -13.87 11.04 12.37
CA GLN A 143 -12.59 11.54 12.90
C GLN A 143 -11.92 12.60 12.01
N LEU A 144 -12.54 12.98 10.89
CA LEU A 144 -11.95 14.00 9.98
C LEU A 144 -11.64 15.31 10.70
N ASP A 145 -12.53 15.76 11.56
CA ASP A 145 -12.39 17.02 12.30
C ASP A 145 -11.27 16.97 13.36
N SER A 146 -10.81 15.76 13.73
CA SER A 146 -9.73 15.56 14.69
C SER A 146 -8.34 15.47 14.05
N LEU A 147 -8.25 15.46 12.70
CA LEU A 147 -6.98 15.39 12.00
C LEU A 147 -6.20 16.70 12.16
N ASN A 148 -4.99 16.57 12.68
CA ASN A 148 -4.08 17.69 12.83
C ASN A 148 -3.23 17.83 11.56
N LEU A 149 -3.67 18.66 10.62
CA LEU A 149 -2.95 18.94 9.40
C LEU A 149 -1.83 19.97 9.65
N PRO A 150 -0.70 19.91 8.92
CA PRO A 150 0.33 20.93 8.99
C PRO A 150 -0.23 22.31 8.64
N ASP A 151 0.34 23.36 9.23
CA ASP A 151 0.05 24.74 8.83
C ASP A 151 0.26 24.88 7.31
N PRO A 152 -0.69 25.48 6.56
CA PRO A 152 -0.55 25.72 5.12
C PRO A 152 0.74 26.44 4.72
N ALA A 153 1.31 27.27 5.60
CA ALA A 153 2.59 27.92 5.36
C ALA A 153 3.77 26.94 5.44
N ALA A 154 3.68 25.93 6.31
CA ALA A 154 4.68 24.87 6.44
C ALA A 154 4.53 23.78 5.38
N ALA A 155 3.32 23.57 4.84
CA ALA A 155 3.01 22.55 3.83
C ALA A 155 3.38 22.99 2.39
N ARG A 156 4.23 24.00 2.23
CA ARG A 156 4.65 24.49 0.91
C ARG A 156 5.74 23.62 0.31
N ILE A 157 5.62 23.34 -0.99
CA ILE A 157 6.64 22.67 -1.79
C ILE A 157 7.20 23.66 -2.83
N ARG A 158 8.53 23.68 -3.01
CA ARG A 158 9.16 24.49 -4.06
C ARG A 158 8.94 23.82 -5.42
N GLN A 159 8.73 24.61 -6.46
CA GLN A 159 8.57 24.10 -7.83
C GLN A 159 9.77 23.23 -8.26
N SER A 160 11.00 23.64 -7.91
CA SER A 160 12.20 22.83 -8.18
C SER A 160 12.19 21.45 -7.50
N THR A 161 11.67 21.38 -6.29
CA THR A 161 11.48 20.09 -5.57
C THR A 161 10.45 19.23 -6.28
N LEU A 162 9.31 19.83 -6.71
CA LEU A 162 8.29 19.12 -7.47
C LEU A 162 8.87 18.54 -8.78
N HIS A 163 9.65 19.33 -9.53
CA HIS A 163 10.29 18.85 -10.77
C HIS A 163 11.26 17.70 -10.49
N ARG A 164 12.04 17.75 -9.41
CA ARG A 164 12.93 16.65 -9.00
C ARG A 164 12.15 15.38 -8.68
N MET A 165 11.06 15.49 -7.93
CA MET A 165 10.19 14.34 -7.63
C MET A 165 9.66 13.70 -8.92
N LEU A 166 9.16 14.50 -9.86
CA LEU A 166 8.66 13.99 -11.15
C LEU A 166 9.76 13.34 -11.98
N GLU A 167 10.97 13.90 -11.98
CA GLU A 167 12.12 13.31 -12.67
C GLU A 167 12.50 11.96 -12.06
N THR A 168 12.57 11.88 -10.71
CA THR A 168 12.80 10.62 -10.00
C THR A 168 11.76 9.56 -10.38
N MET A 169 10.48 9.94 -10.45
CA MET A 169 9.41 9.03 -10.87
C MET A 169 9.55 8.58 -12.32
N ARG A 170 10.04 9.45 -13.22
CA ARG A 170 10.29 9.09 -14.62
C ARG A 170 11.45 8.11 -14.80
N GLN A 171 12.43 8.17 -13.92
CA GLN A 171 13.60 7.28 -13.96
C GLN A 171 13.37 5.96 -13.23
N GLN A 172 12.32 5.89 -12.39
CA GLN A 172 12.01 4.70 -11.62
C GLN A 172 11.67 3.52 -12.53
N GLU A 173 12.31 2.37 -12.31
CA GLU A 173 11.86 1.10 -12.90
C GLU A 173 10.47 0.77 -12.37
N SER A 174 9.58 0.33 -13.28
CA SER A 174 8.15 0.29 -12.98
C SER A 174 7.48 -0.88 -13.69
N ILE A 175 6.63 -1.58 -12.95
CA ILE A 175 5.73 -2.61 -13.50
C ILE A 175 4.79 -1.98 -14.52
N HIS A 176 4.33 -0.75 -14.26
CA HIS A 176 3.48 -0.02 -15.18
C HIS A 176 4.11 0.13 -16.57
N ARG A 177 5.42 0.34 -16.65
CA ARG A 177 6.12 0.44 -17.94
C ARG A 177 6.22 -0.89 -18.67
N LYS A 178 6.28 -2.02 -17.93
CA LYS A 178 6.35 -3.36 -18.54
C LYS A 178 4.99 -3.93 -18.91
N ALA A 179 4.00 -3.72 -18.06
CA ALA A 179 2.72 -4.43 -18.14
C ALA A 179 1.50 -3.50 -18.14
N GLY A 180 1.65 -2.21 -17.82
CA GLY A 180 0.50 -1.33 -17.62
C GLY A 180 -0.34 -1.71 -16.39
N SER A 181 -1.55 -1.20 -16.32
CA SER A 181 -2.66 -1.63 -15.44
C SER A 181 -2.36 -1.65 -13.94
N VAL A 182 -1.39 -0.87 -13.47
CA VAL A 182 -1.10 -0.66 -12.05
C VAL A 182 -1.02 0.82 -11.71
N HIS A 183 -1.18 1.16 -10.43
CA HIS A 183 -1.00 2.49 -9.89
C HIS A 183 0.28 2.56 -9.08
N GLY A 184 1.12 3.56 -9.37
CA GLY A 184 2.31 3.87 -8.60
C GLY A 184 2.02 4.91 -7.52
N CYS A 185 2.51 4.67 -6.31
CA CYS A 185 2.53 5.63 -5.21
C CYS A 185 3.94 5.77 -4.67
N ALA A 186 4.31 6.98 -4.24
CA ALA A 186 5.62 7.22 -3.65
C ALA A 186 5.54 8.21 -2.48
N LEU A 187 6.40 8.02 -1.50
CA LEU A 187 6.61 8.92 -0.38
C LEU A 187 7.94 9.65 -0.56
N PHE A 188 7.92 10.97 -0.42
CA PHE A 188 9.10 11.82 -0.55
C PHE A 188 9.35 12.66 0.71
N CYS A 189 10.62 12.91 1.01
CA CYS A 189 11.07 13.87 1.99
C CYS A 189 12.05 14.85 1.33
N GLY A 190 11.77 16.14 1.33
CA GLY A 190 12.64 17.14 0.74
C GLY A 190 12.98 16.94 -0.75
N GLY A 191 12.20 16.15 -1.47
CA GLY A 191 12.40 15.75 -2.87
C GLY A 191 13.19 14.45 -3.07
N GLU A 192 13.60 13.79 -2.00
CA GLU A 192 14.19 12.44 -2.02
C GLU A 192 13.09 11.41 -1.81
N MET A 193 13.09 10.36 -2.64
CA MET A 193 12.12 9.28 -2.57
C MET A 193 12.49 8.31 -1.43
N LEU A 194 11.59 8.17 -0.45
CA LEU A 194 11.75 7.25 0.67
C LEU A 194 11.21 5.87 0.35
N MET A 195 10.09 5.81 -0.34
CA MET A 195 9.44 4.57 -0.71
C MET A 195 8.68 4.75 -2.03
N PHE A 196 8.70 3.72 -2.86
CA PHE A 196 7.86 3.59 -4.04
C PHE A 196 7.18 2.23 -4.01
N VAL A 197 5.91 2.18 -4.38
CA VAL A 197 5.15 0.93 -4.50
C VAL A 197 4.16 1.03 -5.64
N GLU A 198 3.98 -0.08 -6.33
CA GLU A 198 2.94 -0.26 -7.34
C GLU A 198 1.98 -1.37 -6.91
N ASP A 199 0.70 -1.13 -7.16
CA ASP A 199 -0.36 -2.12 -6.95
C ASP A 199 -1.46 -1.94 -8.00
N VAL A 200 -2.26 -2.97 -8.24
CA VAL A 200 -3.44 -2.90 -9.12
C VAL A 200 -4.48 -1.93 -8.58
N GLY A 201 -4.52 -1.73 -7.25
CA GLY A 201 -5.37 -0.79 -6.53
C GLY A 201 -4.60 0.38 -5.92
N ARG A 202 -4.92 1.63 -6.29
CA ARG A 202 -4.31 2.82 -5.65
C ARG A 202 -4.51 2.86 -4.13
N HIS A 203 -5.61 2.29 -3.63
CA HIS A 203 -5.89 2.19 -2.19
C HIS A 203 -4.94 1.23 -1.49
N ASN A 204 -4.59 0.11 -2.14
CA ASN A 204 -3.58 -0.80 -1.63
C ASN A 204 -2.20 -0.13 -1.60
N ALA A 205 -1.85 0.61 -2.64
CA ALA A 205 -0.56 1.29 -2.70
C ALA A 205 -0.40 2.33 -1.57
N ILE A 206 -1.43 3.14 -1.26
CA ILE A 206 -1.36 4.08 -0.13
C ILE A 206 -1.36 3.34 1.21
N ASP A 207 -2.14 2.26 1.36
CA ASP A 207 -2.13 1.44 2.57
C ASP A 207 -0.73 0.82 2.78
N THR A 208 -0.08 0.34 1.73
CA THR A 208 1.28 -0.19 1.81
C THR A 208 2.28 0.86 2.31
N ILE A 209 2.22 2.09 1.80
CA ILE A 209 3.07 3.20 2.27
C ILE A 209 2.76 3.54 3.73
N ALA A 210 1.48 3.60 4.12
CA ALA A 210 1.08 3.87 5.50
C ALA A 210 1.59 2.77 6.46
N GLY A 211 1.51 1.51 6.06
CA GLY A 211 2.05 0.39 6.84
C GLY A 211 3.57 0.45 6.99
N TRP A 212 4.28 0.82 5.93
CA TRP A 212 5.71 1.06 5.98
C TRP A 212 6.06 2.21 6.94
N MET A 213 5.35 3.34 6.84
CA MET A 213 5.55 4.49 7.73
C MET A 213 5.32 4.10 9.19
N ALA A 214 4.24 3.38 9.47
CA ALA A 214 3.90 2.93 10.83
C ALA A 214 4.93 1.94 11.39
N LEU A 215 5.41 1.01 10.55
CA LEU A 215 6.42 0.01 10.93
C LEU A 215 7.77 0.65 11.27
N HIS A 216 8.13 1.75 10.60
CA HIS A 216 9.41 2.42 10.78
C HIS A 216 9.32 3.73 11.58
N GLY A 217 8.17 4.06 12.14
CA GLY A 217 7.98 5.28 12.94
C GLY A 217 8.16 6.58 12.14
N VAL A 218 7.87 6.57 10.85
CA VAL A 218 8.04 7.72 9.97
C VAL A 218 6.82 8.63 10.09
N ALA A 219 7.03 9.86 10.57
CA ALA A 219 5.98 10.88 10.63
C ALA A 219 5.70 11.49 9.26
N GLY A 220 4.44 11.86 9.00
CA GLY A 220 3.98 12.37 7.70
C GLY A 220 4.09 13.88 7.50
N GLY A 221 4.29 14.67 8.58
CA GLY A 221 4.10 16.13 8.57
C GLY A 221 5.01 16.93 7.60
N ASP A 222 6.18 16.39 7.25
CA ASP A 222 7.15 16.97 6.32
C ASP A 222 7.30 16.17 5.02
N LYS A 223 6.39 15.22 4.78
CA LYS A 223 6.44 14.33 3.63
C LYS A 223 5.48 14.79 2.52
N ALA A 224 5.85 14.48 1.29
CA ALA A 224 4.97 14.63 0.13
C ALA A 224 4.61 13.25 -0.41
N PHE A 225 3.32 13.03 -0.64
CA PHE A 225 2.79 11.81 -1.21
C PHE A 225 2.48 12.02 -2.70
N TYR A 226 2.99 11.12 -3.53
CA TYR A 226 2.74 11.07 -4.97
C TYR A 226 1.87 9.87 -5.31
N THR A 227 0.92 10.03 -6.23
CA THR A 227 0.14 8.92 -6.79
C THR A 227 -0.19 9.15 -8.25
N THR A 228 -0.21 8.10 -9.05
CA THR A 228 -0.75 8.11 -10.42
C THR A 228 -2.27 7.96 -10.43
N GLY A 229 -2.87 7.60 -9.31
CA GLY A 229 -4.30 7.40 -9.15
C GLY A 229 -5.05 8.71 -8.90
N ARG A 230 -6.39 8.66 -9.03
CA ARG A 230 -7.25 9.79 -8.68
C ARG A 230 -7.24 10.02 -7.17
N LEU A 231 -7.20 11.27 -6.74
CA LEU A 231 -7.41 11.68 -5.35
C LEU A 231 -8.92 11.76 -5.08
N THR A 232 -9.47 10.67 -4.57
CA THR A 232 -10.84 10.62 -4.05
C THR A 232 -10.82 10.99 -2.57
N SER A 233 -12.00 11.29 -1.97
CA SER A 233 -12.11 11.57 -0.53
C SER A 233 -11.47 10.48 0.33
N GLU A 234 -11.68 9.21 -0.02
CA GLU A 234 -11.03 8.08 0.68
C GLU A 234 -9.48 8.13 0.60
N MET A 235 -8.93 8.44 -0.58
CA MET A 235 -7.48 8.58 -0.75
C MET A 235 -6.91 9.74 0.08
N VAL A 236 -7.66 10.82 0.22
CA VAL A 236 -7.27 11.98 1.05
C VAL A 236 -7.34 11.64 2.54
N MET A 237 -8.35 10.88 2.96
CA MET A 237 -8.52 10.45 4.35
C MET A 237 -7.44 9.45 4.80
N LYS A 238 -7.01 8.56 3.90
CA LYS A 238 -5.91 7.61 4.16
C LYS A 238 -4.55 8.30 4.18
#